data_b33a57af57f82ebbdadfeb1ef91cc7a6
#
_entry.id   b33a57af57f82ebbdadfeb1ef91cc7a6
#
_cell.length_a   1.000
_cell.length_b   1.000
_cell.length_c   1.000
_cell.angle_alpha   90.00
_cell.angle_beta   90.00
_cell.angle_gamma   90.00
#
_symmetry.space_group_name_H-M   'P 1'
#
loop_
_entity.id
_entity.type
_entity.pdbx_description
1 polymer ?
#
loop_
_entity_poly.entity_id
_entity_poly.type
_entity_poly.pdbx_seq_one_letter_code
_entity_poly.pdbx_strand_id
1 'polypeptide(L)'
;MRKLKEDYPEFVFRTGKKFTFRPPKTIVIGPEETGDSLLLLHELGHALSGHRDFDTDAKRLKMEREAWEKAREFAKQYDVPFDEDLMENELDSYRDWLDHKSRCPKCHLTRYQTPDGVYHCPRCELY
;
A
#
# COMPACT_ATOMS: atom_id res chain seq x y z
N MET A 1 -18.88 -5.11 -6.68
CA MET A 1 -18.96 -5.33 -5.21
C MET A 1 -19.54 -6.68 -4.84
N ARG A 2 -20.75 -6.99 -5.26
CA ARG A 2 -21.39 -8.29 -4.96
C ARG A 2 -20.52 -9.46 -5.38
N LYS A 3 -19.94 -9.40 -6.58
CA LYS A 3 -19.12 -10.47 -7.12
C LYS A 3 -17.85 -10.70 -6.30
N LEU A 4 -17.23 -9.64 -5.77
CA LEU A 4 -16.07 -9.77 -4.90
C LEU A 4 -16.42 -10.50 -3.60
N LYS A 5 -17.57 -10.19 -3.00
CA LYS A 5 -18.04 -10.88 -1.80
C LYS A 5 -18.28 -12.36 -2.06
N GLU A 6 -18.81 -12.70 -3.23
CA GLU A 6 -19.05 -14.08 -3.63
C GLU A 6 -17.74 -14.83 -3.90
N ASP A 7 -16.78 -14.18 -4.57
CA ASP A 7 -15.50 -14.78 -4.92
C ASP A 7 -14.56 -14.92 -3.71
N TYR A 8 -14.68 -14.02 -2.73
CA TYR A 8 -13.81 -13.98 -1.54
C TYR A 8 -14.64 -13.97 -0.25
N PRO A 9 -15.39 -15.08 0.03
CA PRO A 9 -16.24 -15.12 1.22
C PRO A 9 -15.47 -15.14 2.53
N GLU A 10 -14.17 -15.43 2.50
CA GLU A 10 -13.31 -15.42 3.69
C GLU A 10 -13.03 -14.02 4.20
N PHE A 11 -13.24 -12.98 3.39
CA PHE A 11 -13.03 -11.59 3.82
C PHE A 11 -14.32 -10.95 4.31
N VAL A 12 -14.18 -10.07 5.29
CA VAL A 12 -15.28 -9.26 5.82
C VAL A 12 -15.26 -7.90 5.13
N PHE A 13 -16.36 -7.53 4.49
CA PHE A 13 -16.52 -6.25 3.84
C PHE A 13 -17.39 -5.34 4.68
N ARG A 14 -16.87 -4.16 5.03
CA ARG A 14 -17.59 -3.16 5.83
C ARG A 14 -17.54 -1.82 5.12
N THR A 15 -18.52 -0.95 5.40
CA THR A 15 -18.50 0.42 4.89
C THR A 15 -17.82 1.34 5.90
N GLY A 16 -17.16 2.39 5.40
CA GLY A 16 -16.46 3.35 6.24
C GLY A 16 -16.17 4.64 5.48
N LYS A 17 -15.36 5.49 6.07
CA LYS A 17 -15.05 6.81 5.52
C LYS A 17 -14.07 6.76 4.36
N LYS A 18 -13.22 5.76 4.31
CA LYS A 18 -12.22 5.58 3.25
C LYS A 18 -11.95 4.11 3.01
N PHE A 19 -11.41 3.81 1.82
CA PHE A 19 -10.98 2.46 1.49
C PHE A 19 -9.74 2.11 2.29
N THR A 20 -9.77 0.97 2.97
CA THR A 20 -8.60 0.49 3.71
C THR A 20 -8.72 -1.01 3.94
N PHE A 21 -7.59 -1.66 4.15
CA PHE A 21 -7.53 -3.05 4.58
C PHE A 21 -7.13 -3.09 6.06
N ARG A 22 -7.93 -3.78 6.86
CA ARG A 22 -7.64 -4.03 8.28
C ARG A 22 -7.33 -5.51 8.46
N PRO A 23 -6.06 -5.87 8.66
CA PRO A 23 -5.70 -7.26 8.88
C PRO A 23 -6.47 -7.87 10.06
N PRO A 24 -6.77 -9.17 10.05
CA PRO A 24 -6.33 -10.13 9.04
C PRO A 24 -7.25 -10.25 7.82
N LYS A 25 -8.50 -9.80 7.84
CA LYS A 25 -9.43 -10.10 6.76
C LYS A 25 -10.59 -9.11 6.57
N THR A 26 -10.48 -7.91 7.12
CA THR A 26 -11.52 -6.88 6.96
C THR A 26 -11.13 -5.88 5.89
N ILE A 27 -12.01 -5.67 4.92
CA ILE A 27 -11.85 -4.67 3.87
C ILE A 27 -12.92 -3.60 4.09
N VAL A 28 -12.48 -2.34 4.28
CA VAL A 28 -13.39 -1.22 4.47
C VAL A 28 -13.59 -0.53 3.12
N ILE A 29 -14.86 -0.32 2.78
CA ILE A 29 -15.26 0.29 1.52
C ILE A 29 -15.65 1.74 1.80
N GLY A 30 -14.96 2.66 1.14
CA GLY A 30 -15.26 4.08 1.23
C GLY A 30 -16.44 4.50 0.36
N PRO A 31 -16.76 5.81 0.36
CA PRO A 31 -17.84 6.34 -0.47
C PRO A 31 -17.58 6.10 -1.96
N GLU A 32 -18.63 5.81 -2.73
CA GLU A 32 -18.49 5.59 -4.17
C GLU A 32 -18.25 6.91 -4.90
N GLU A 33 -17.04 7.00 -5.49
CA GLU A 33 -16.64 8.09 -6.35
C GLU A 33 -15.92 7.50 -7.57
N THR A 34 -15.50 8.36 -8.50
CA THR A 34 -14.73 7.91 -9.68
C THR A 34 -13.40 7.29 -9.24
N GLY A 35 -13.14 6.06 -9.65
CA GLY A 35 -11.92 5.32 -9.29
C GLY A 35 -12.03 4.43 -8.07
N ASP A 36 -13.17 4.43 -7.38
CA ASP A 36 -13.37 3.67 -6.15
C ASP A 36 -13.23 2.16 -6.33
N SER A 37 -13.70 1.64 -7.47
CA SER A 37 -13.55 0.22 -7.78
C SER A 37 -12.09 -0.20 -7.78
N LEU A 38 -11.22 0.66 -8.31
CA LEU A 38 -9.78 0.39 -8.35
C LEU A 38 -9.17 0.45 -6.95
N LEU A 39 -9.59 1.40 -6.12
CA LEU A 39 -9.16 1.48 -4.72
C LEU A 39 -9.59 0.25 -3.93
N LEU A 40 -10.80 -0.26 -4.17
CA LEU A 40 -11.29 -1.49 -3.56
C LEU A 40 -10.41 -2.67 -3.95
N LEU A 41 -10.05 -2.78 -5.23
CA LEU A 41 -9.17 -3.84 -5.72
C LEU A 41 -7.76 -3.73 -5.12
N HIS A 42 -7.28 -2.51 -4.89
CA HIS A 42 -6.01 -2.26 -4.21
C HIS A 42 -6.04 -2.81 -2.77
N GLU A 43 -7.11 -2.55 -2.02
CA GLU A 43 -7.24 -3.09 -0.66
C GLU A 43 -7.38 -4.62 -0.66
N LEU A 44 -8.07 -5.18 -1.64
CA LEU A 44 -8.14 -6.62 -1.83
C LEU A 44 -6.73 -7.18 -2.12
N GLY A 45 -5.91 -6.45 -2.86
CA GLY A 45 -4.53 -6.81 -3.13
C GLY A 45 -3.71 -6.95 -1.85
N HIS A 46 -3.85 -6.01 -0.91
CA HIS A 46 -3.22 -6.12 0.40
C HIS A 46 -3.68 -7.37 1.15
N ALA A 47 -4.98 -7.62 1.14
CA ALA A 47 -5.57 -8.75 1.85
C ALA A 47 -5.07 -10.09 1.32
N LEU A 48 -5.06 -10.27 0.00
CA LEU A 48 -4.64 -11.52 -0.63
C LEU A 48 -3.12 -11.73 -0.58
N SER A 49 -2.35 -10.67 -0.49
CA SER A 49 -0.89 -10.77 -0.31
C SER A 49 -0.49 -11.05 1.14
N GLY A 50 -1.46 -11.08 2.05
CA GLY A 50 -1.21 -11.33 3.47
C GLY A 50 -0.47 -10.19 4.14
N HIS A 51 -0.58 -8.97 3.61
CA HIS A 51 0.08 -7.80 4.17
C HIS A 51 -0.48 -7.49 5.56
N ARG A 52 0.40 -7.35 6.53
CA ARG A 52 0.03 -7.00 7.91
C ARG A 52 0.93 -5.92 8.44
N ASP A 53 2.04 -6.33 9.06
CA ASP A 53 3.02 -5.43 9.64
C ASP A 53 4.26 -5.35 8.77
N PHE A 54 5.03 -4.31 8.97
CA PHE A 54 6.32 -4.13 8.32
C PHE A 54 7.34 -3.70 9.37
N ASP A 55 8.58 -4.17 9.23
CA ASP A 55 9.68 -3.79 10.13
C ASP A 55 10.49 -2.61 9.60
N THR A 56 10.50 -2.40 8.27
CA THR A 56 11.16 -1.25 7.65
C THR A 56 10.20 -0.49 6.75
N ASP A 57 10.49 0.79 6.59
CA ASP A 57 9.66 1.66 5.74
C ASP A 57 9.77 1.28 4.25
N ALA A 58 10.91 0.75 3.84
CA ALA A 58 11.07 0.22 2.47
C ALA A 58 10.13 -0.95 2.21
N LYS A 59 9.91 -1.81 3.20
CA LYS A 59 8.97 -2.92 3.07
C LYS A 59 7.54 -2.43 2.94
N ARG A 60 7.18 -1.32 3.59
CA ARG A 60 5.87 -0.70 3.43
C ARG A 60 5.64 -0.28 1.98
N LEU A 61 6.62 0.38 1.37
CA LEU A 61 6.53 0.75 -0.04
C LEU A 61 6.39 -0.48 -0.94
N LYS A 62 7.14 -1.54 -0.64
CA LYS A 62 7.05 -2.80 -1.38
C LYS A 62 5.65 -3.41 -1.27
N MET A 63 5.05 -3.39 -0.09
CA MET A 63 3.68 -3.87 0.12
C MET A 63 2.67 -3.09 -0.71
N GLU A 64 2.80 -1.77 -0.77
CA GLU A 64 1.94 -0.93 -1.59
C GLU A 64 2.08 -1.26 -3.08
N ARG A 65 3.31 -1.44 -3.56
CA ARG A 65 3.55 -1.82 -4.95
C ARG A 65 2.93 -3.19 -5.28
N GLU A 66 3.09 -4.16 -4.40
CA GLU A 66 2.51 -5.50 -4.57
C GLU A 66 0.99 -5.45 -4.63
N ALA A 67 0.36 -4.65 -3.76
CA ALA A 67 -1.08 -4.47 -3.75
C ALA A 67 -1.59 -3.86 -5.06
N TRP A 68 -0.87 -2.88 -5.61
CA TRP A 68 -1.23 -2.27 -6.89
C TRP A 68 -1.03 -3.22 -8.07
N GLU A 69 -0.01 -4.05 -8.06
CA GLU A 69 0.20 -5.08 -9.08
C GLU A 69 -0.95 -6.09 -9.08
N LYS A 70 -1.41 -6.50 -7.89
CA LYS A 70 -2.59 -7.35 -7.74
C LYS A 70 -3.85 -6.64 -8.21
N ALA A 71 -4.01 -5.37 -7.90
CA ALA A 71 -5.15 -4.58 -8.37
C ALA A 71 -5.22 -4.54 -9.91
N ARG A 72 -4.06 -4.45 -10.57
CA ARG A 72 -4.01 -4.49 -12.04
C ARG A 72 -4.54 -5.82 -12.58
N GLU A 73 -4.16 -6.94 -11.96
CA GLU A 73 -4.66 -8.26 -12.34
C GLU A 73 -6.17 -8.38 -12.12
N PHE A 74 -6.66 -7.92 -10.96
CA PHE A 74 -8.09 -7.94 -10.66
C PHE A 74 -8.89 -7.04 -11.59
N ALA A 75 -8.34 -5.89 -11.97
CA ALA A 75 -9.01 -5.00 -12.91
C ALA A 75 -9.32 -5.70 -14.23
N LYS A 76 -8.41 -6.54 -14.70
CA LYS A 76 -8.66 -7.37 -15.90
C LYS A 76 -9.73 -8.42 -15.64
N GLN A 77 -9.68 -9.08 -14.49
CA GLN A 77 -10.61 -10.14 -14.11
C GLN A 77 -12.04 -9.62 -13.98
N TYR A 78 -12.22 -8.44 -13.39
CA TYR A 78 -13.54 -7.85 -13.11
C TYR A 78 -13.96 -6.79 -14.11
N ASP A 79 -13.21 -6.64 -15.20
CA ASP A 79 -13.49 -5.67 -16.27
C ASP A 79 -13.61 -4.24 -15.72
N VAL A 80 -12.68 -3.87 -14.88
CA VAL A 80 -12.57 -2.52 -14.31
C VAL A 80 -11.44 -1.79 -15.03
N PRO A 81 -11.66 -0.55 -15.55
CA PRO A 81 -10.59 0.22 -16.14
C PRO A 81 -9.46 0.46 -15.14
N PHE A 82 -8.22 0.22 -15.56
CA PHE A 82 -7.05 0.45 -14.71
C PHE A 82 -6.42 1.80 -15.03
N ASP A 83 -6.36 2.68 -14.03
CA ASP A 83 -5.76 4.00 -14.14
C ASP A 83 -4.30 3.96 -13.67
N GLU A 84 -3.37 3.90 -14.64
CA GLU A 84 -1.92 3.88 -14.36
C GLU A 84 -1.48 5.15 -13.62
N ASP A 85 -2.07 6.30 -13.94
CA ASP A 85 -1.71 7.56 -13.28
C ASP A 85 -2.12 7.57 -11.81
N LEU A 86 -3.28 7.01 -11.49
CA LEU A 86 -3.71 6.87 -10.11
C LEU A 86 -2.71 6.00 -9.32
N MET A 87 -2.33 4.87 -9.87
CA MET A 87 -1.33 3.99 -9.26
C MET A 87 -0.01 4.72 -9.03
N GLU A 88 0.51 5.38 -10.06
CA GLU A 88 1.80 6.07 -9.97
C GLU A 88 1.75 7.22 -8.97
N ASN A 89 0.66 7.99 -8.96
CA ASN A 89 0.49 9.08 -8.00
C ASN A 89 0.45 8.57 -6.55
N GLU A 90 -0.25 7.47 -6.32
CA GLU A 90 -0.31 6.86 -4.99
C GLU A 90 1.06 6.32 -4.57
N LEU A 91 1.76 5.63 -5.46
CA LEU A 91 3.10 5.11 -5.18
C LEU A 91 4.12 6.24 -4.98
N ASP A 92 4.01 7.33 -5.75
CA ASP A 92 4.91 8.48 -5.59
C ASP A 92 4.78 9.13 -4.22
N SER A 93 3.58 9.16 -3.66
CA SER A 93 3.40 9.70 -2.31
C SER A 93 4.17 8.88 -1.27
N TYR A 94 4.21 7.55 -1.40
CA TYR A 94 5.02 6.68 -0.53
C TYR A 94 6.52 6.82 -0.81
N ARG A 95 6.91 6.98 -2.07
CA ARG A 95 8.32 7.18 -2.45
C ARG A 95 8.85 8.49 -1.88
N ASP A 96 8.08 9.57 -1.98
CA ASP A 96 8.44 10.87 -1.42
C ASP A 96 8.54 10.83 0.10
N TRP A 97 7.57 10.18 0.74
CA TRP A 97 7.57 9.99 2.18
C TRP A 97 8.83 9.24 2.64
N LEU A 98 9.18 8.16 1.95
CA LEU A 98 10.36 7.36 2.29
C LEU A 98 11.64 8.15 2.07
N ASP A 99 11.73 8.89 0.96
CA ASP A 99 12.90 9.72 0.65
C ASP A 99 13.14 10.76 1.75
N HIS A 100 12.10 11.47 2.14
CA HIS A 100 12.19 12.45 3.22
C HIS A 100 12.58 11.81 4.56
N LYS A 101 11.92 10.73 4.91
CA LYS A 101 12.13 10.07 6.19
C LYS A 101 13.52 9.46 6.31
N SER A 102 14.06 8.95 5.21
CA SER A 102 15.37 8.31 5.19
C SER A 102 16.55 9.28 5.14
N ARG A 103 16.34 10.56 4.81
CA ARG A 103 17.42 11.54 4.75
C ARG A 103 17.96 11.88 6.13
N CYS A 104 19.28 11.93 6.23
CA CYS A 104 19.93 12.40 7.45
C CYS A 104 19.69 13.90 7.62
N PRO A 105 19.17 14.34 8.79
CA PRO A 105 18.93 15.78 9.02
C PRO A 105 20.20 16.60 9.10
N LYS A 106 21.37 15.98 9.30
CA LYS A 106 22.66 16.67 9.40
C LYS A 106 23.35 16.79 8.05
N CYS A 107 23.55 15.68 7.33
CA CYS A 107 24.37 15.66 6.12
C CYS A 107 23.58 15.40 4.84
N HIS A 108 22.28 15.14 4.94
CA HIS A 108 21.35 14.89 3.84
C HIS A 108 21.63 13.61 3.03
N LEU A 109 22.52 12.73 3.48
CA LEU A 109 22.67 11.43 2.88
C LEU A 109 21.47 10.55 3.22
N THR A 110 21.16 9.59 2.35
CA THR A 110 20.15 8.59 2.60
C THR A 110 20.65 7.62 3.68
N ARG A 111 19.89 7.48 4.74
CA ARG A 111 20.19 6.55 5.82
C ARG A 111 19.62 5.17 5.49
N TYR A 112 20.21 4.13 6.07
CA TYR A 112 19.61 2.79 6.02
C TYR A 112 18.83 2.51 7.31
N GLN A 113 17.85 1.63 7.21
CA GLN A 113 16.98 1.28 8.33
C GLN A 113 17.20 -0.18 8.69
N THR A 114 17.41 -0.44 9.99
CA THR A 114 17.53 -1.80 10.51
C THR A 114 16.16 -2.37 10.86
N PRO A 115 16.03 -3.72 11.03
CA PRO A 115 14.73 -4.35 11.31
C PRO A 115 14.02 -3.86 12.58
N ASP A 116 14.76 -3.22 13.51
CA ASP A 116 14.18 -2.58 14.69
C ASP A 116 13.54 -1.23 14.40
N GLY A 117 13.55 -0.78 13.13
CA GLY A 117 12.97 0.47 12.69
C GLY A 117 13.86 1.70 12.83
N VAL A 118 15.10 1.52 13.28
CA VAL A 118 16.03 2.64 13.50
C VAL A 118 16.79 2.98 12.23
N TYR A 119 16.84 4.29 11.91
CA TYR A 119 17.63 4.80 10.80
C TYR A 119 19.06 5.10 11.22
N HIS A 120 20.02 4.75 10.37
CA HIS A 120 21.44 4.94 10.61
C HIS A 120 22.08 5.69 9.44
N CYS A 121 22.82 6.75 9.75
CA CYS A 121 23.56 7.48 8.72
C CYS A 121 24.97 6.89 8.56
N PRO A 122 25.31 6.34 7.39
CA PRO A 122 26.64 5.75 7.21
C PRO A 122 27.77 6.77 7.33
N ARG A 123 27.50 8.04 7.10
CA ARG A 123 28.50 9.10 7.26
C ARG A 123 28.61 9.59 8.70
N CYS A 124 27.47 9.93 9.32
CA CYS A 124 27.47 10.56 10.65
C CYS A 124 27.85 9.59 11.76
N GLU A 125 27.54 8.31 11.62
CA GLU A 125 27.92 7.29 12.60
C GLU A 125 29.39 6.91 12.57
N LEU A 126 30.06 7.16 11.43
CA LEU A 126 31.50 6.89 11.31
C LEU A 126 32.35 8.04 11.88
N TYR A 127 31.80 9.21 12.00
CA TYR A 127 32.45 10.42 12.45
C TYR A 127 31.66 11.07 13.58
#